data_ed28d0516cd4cba71c2d4fd9875b1886
#
_entry.id   ed28d0516cd4cba71c2d4fd9875b1886
#
_cell.length_a   1.000
_cell.length_b   1.000
_cell.length_c   1.000
_cell.angle_alpha   90.00
_cell.angle_beta   90.00
_cell.angle_gamma   90.00
#
_symmetry.space_group_name_H-M   'P 1'
#
loop_
_entity.id
_entity.type
_entity.pdbx_description
1 polymer ?
#
loop_
_entity_poly.entity_id
_entity_poly.type
_entity_poly.pdbx_seq_one_letter_code
_entity_poly.pdbx_strand_id
1 'polypeptide(L)'
;MASLLAYGNETEMNADKNNCSELFKGGHEKGIHSVTTIASPHNGSTVSNYVSDAVAPAFLMIQLLHLKCVTGKSHNDLMLDQWGITKDPFTGEKAGFNPLACLKMALSMDHCGYDLTVQGAEKLNKMIKTVKSAYYFSYSACITKDGRNGYTKLNEDYDAFLPFKLSSPLISASVNMFIGGKFIDKSWGANDGIVPLKSALYPFEEDHITYDEAKVIIPGVWYVMPTIYGADHYDFCNAADEKAFGSRQGFFDFYMNLSKLICSV
;
A
#
# COMPACT_ATOMS: atom_id res chain seq x y z
N MET A 1 6.16 -9.37 -4.72
CA MET A 1 6.91 -9.65 -5.98
C MET A 1 8.30 -10.25 -5.69
N ALA A 2 9.22 -9.58 -4.96
CA ALA A 2 10.56 -10.10 -4.69
C ALA A 2 10.56 -11.53 -4.09
N SER A 3 9.76 -11.79 -3.06
CA SER A 3 9.62 -13.12 -2.46
C SER A 3 9.14 -14.19 -3.47
N LEU A 4 8.17 -13.84 -4.34
CA LEU A 4 7.69 -14.76 -5.38
C LEU A 4 8.78 -15.08 -6.41
N LEU A 5 9.55 -14.08 -6.83
CA LEU A 5 10.67 -14.29 -7.75
C LEU A 5 11.77 -15.17 -7.12
N ALA A 6 12.07 -14.95 -5.84
CA ALA A 6 13.12 -15.68 -5.15
C ALA A 6 12.71 -17.12 -4.82
N TYR A 7 11.55 -17.31 -4.23
CA TYR A 7 11.14 -18.55 -3.59
C TYR A 7 9.95 -19.25 -4.26
N GLY A 8 9.28 -18.58 -5.19
CA GLY A 8 8.02 -19.05 -5.75
C GLY A 8 6.88 -18.98 -4.73
N ASN A 9 5.70 -19.39 -5.18
CA ASN A 9 4.52 -19.57 -4.32
C ASN A 9 3.82 -20.86 -4.70
N GLU A 10 3.88 -21.87 -3.82
CA GLU A 10 3.26 -23.17 -4.05
C GLU A 10 1.73 -23.07 -4.20
N THR A 11 1.10 -22.12 -3.50
CA THR A 11 -0.35 -21.94 -3.56
C THR A 11 -0.78 -21.41 -4.92
N GLU A 12 -0.10 -20.40 -5.45
CA GLU A 12 -0.38 -19.84 -6.77
C GLU A 12 0.04 -20.80 -7.88
N MET A 13 1.20 -21.44 -7.76
CA MET A 13 1.64 -22.47 -8.69
C MET A 13 0.66 -23.67 -8.74
N ASN A 14 -0.01 -23.98 -7.63
CA ASN A 14 -1.00 -25.04 -7.57
C ASN A 14 -2.36 -24.63 -8.13
N ALA A 15 -2.72 -23.36 -8.06
CA ALA A 15 -3.96 -22.83 -8.63
C ALA A 15 -3.99 -22.91 -10.16
N ASP A 16 -2.83 -22.70 -10.81
CA ASP A 16 -2.71 -22.84 -12.26
C ASP A 16 -1.32 -23.36 -12.68
N LYS A 17 -1.11 -24.67 -12.42
CA LYS A 17 0.17 -25.35 -12.74
C LYS A 17 0.60 -25.25 -14.20
N ASN A 18 -0.33 -25.02 -15.11
CA ASN A 18 -0.08 -25.02 -16.54
C ASN A 18 0.23 -23.63 -17.11
N ASN A 19 -0.15 -22.57 -16.39
CA ASN A 19 -0.03 -21.17 -16.85
C ASN A 19 0.84 -20.29 -15.95
N CYS A 20 1.44 -20.83 -14.89
CA CYS A 20 2.35 -20.05 -14.06
C CYS A 20 3.61 -19.70 -14.86
N SER A 21 3.93 -18.41 -14.95
CA SER A 21 5.18 -17.96 -15.56
C SER A 21 6.37 -18.57 -14.83
N GLU A 22 7.40 -18.97 -15.60
CA GLU A 22 8.67 -19.45 -15.05
C GLU A 22 9.29 -18.49 -14.03
N LEU A 23 9.05 -17.16 -14.20
CA LEU A 23 9.49 -16.13 -13.25
C LEU A 23 8.95 -16.34 -11.83
N PHE A 24 7.78 -16.95 -11.66
CA PHE A 24 7.16 -17.16 -10.35
C PHE A 24 7.38 -18.55 -9.77
N LYS A 25 8.20 -19.35 -10.41
CA LYS A 25 8.61 -20.67 -9.90
C LYS A 25 9.73 -20.60 -8.86
N GLY A 26 10.27 -19.40 -8.60
CA GLY A 26 11.40 -19.20 -7.71
C GLY A 26 12.76 -19.34 -8.37
N GLY A 27 13.83 -19.28 -7.58
CA GLY A 27 15.21 -19.44 -8.07
C GLY A 27 15.85 -18.15 -8.61
N HIS A 28 15.14 -17.02 -8.58
CA HIS A 28 15.61 -15.72 -9.09
C HIS A 28 16.13 -14.78 -7.99
N GLU A 29 16.49 -15.29 -6.81
CA GLU A 29 16.96 -14.47 -5.68
C GLU A 29 18.20 -13.63 -5.99
N LYS A 30 19.12 -14.13 -6.83
CA LYS A 30 20.32 -13.40 -7.27
C LYS A 30 20.05 -12.22 -8.20
N GLY A 31 18.86 -12.17 -8.79
CA GLY A 31 18.40 -11.06 -9.63
C GLY A 31 17.78 -9.90 -8.84
N ILE A 32 17.65 -10.04 -7.52
CA ILE A 32 17.03 -9.03 -6.64
C ILE A 32 18.12 -8.39 -5.80
N HIS A 33 18.49 -7.16 -6.14
CA HIS A 33 19.49 -6.41 -5.38
C HIS A 33 18.87 -5.75 -4.14
N SER A 34 17.82 -4.98 -4.33
CA SER A 34 17.15 -4.28 -3.24
C SER A 34 15.64 -4.16 -3.45
N VAL A 35 14.93 -3.95 -2.35
CA VAL A 35 13.51 -3.63 -2.30
C VAL A 35 13.33 -2.39 -1.45
N THR A 36 12.81 -1.34 -2.04
CA THR A 36 12.45 -0.12 -1.32
C THR A 36 10.94 0.05 -1.34
N THR A 37 10.36 0.23 -0.17
CA THR A 37 8.95 0.53 -0.01
C THR A 37 8.77 1.96 0.46
N ILE A 38 7.79 2.64 -0.09
CA ILE A 38 7.48 4.03 0.24
C ILE A 38 6.02 4.08 0.64
N ALA A 39 5.75 4.44 1.88
CA ALA A 39 4.42 4.52 2.49
C ALA A 39 3.55 3.25 2.27
N SER A 40 4.18 2.08 2.16
CA SER A 40 3.49 0.83 1.82
C SER A 40 2.82 0.20 3.03
N PRO A 41 1.54 -0.22 2.94
CA PRO A 41 0.82 -0.83 4.05
C PRO A 41 1.22 -2.31 4.25
N HIS A 42 2.43 -2.58 4.71
CA HIS A 42 2.94 -3.95 4.93
C HIS A 42 2.00 -4.82 5.77
N ASN A 43 1.31 -4.21 6.72
CA ASN A 43 0.42 -4.93 7.64
C ASN A 43 -1.04 -4.53 7.45
N GLY A 44 -1.35 -3.99 6.27
CA GLY A 44 -2.67 -3.51 5.89
C GLY A 44 -3.01 -2.12 6.44
N SER A 45 -4.20 -1.67 6.08
CA SER A 45 -4.78 -0.42 6.55
C SER A 45 -6.20 -0.65 7.06
N THR A 46 -6.51 -0.06 8.21
CA THR A 46 -7.87 -0.10 8.77
C THR A 46 -8.89 0.61 7.89
N VAL A 47 -8.47 1.60 7.09
CA VAL A 47 -9.34 2.23 6.07
C VAL A 47 -9.76 1.21 5.03
N SER A 48 -8.85 0.34 4.59
CA SER A 48 -9.17 -0.71 3.61
C SER A 48 -10.21 -1.70 4.14
N ASN A 49 -10.23 -1.98 5.45
CA ASN A 49 -11.29 -2.78 6.05
C ASN A 49 -12.65 -2.08 5.96
N TYR A 50 -12.73 -0.79 6.30
CA TYR A 50 -14.00 -0.05 6.17
C TYR A 50 -14.49 0.02 4.73
N VAL A 51 -13.56 0.14 3.79
CA VAL A 51 -13.87 0.13 2.35
C VAL A 51 -14.31 -1.25 1.91
N SER A 52 -13.66 -2.32 2.38
CA SER A 52 -13.95 -3.71 1.98
C SER A 52 -15.27 -4.23 2.56
N ASP A 53 -15.56 -3.96 3.83
CA ASP A 53 -16.62 -4.66 4.57
C ASP A 53 -18.03 -4.11 4.32
N ALA A 54 -18.19 -2.82 4.00
CA ALA A 54 -19.53 -2.23 3.88
C ALA A 54 -19.70 -1.23 2.72
N VAL A 55 -18.63 -0.65 2.25
CA VAL A 55 -18.69 0.55 1.39
C VAL A 55 -17.95 0.35 0.06
N ALA A 56 -17.12 -0.70 -0.05
CA ALA A 56 -16.29 -0.89 -1.24
C ALA A 56 -17.10 -0.98 -2.54
N PRO A 57 -18.18 -1.76 -2.62
CA PRO A 57 -19.00 -1.78 -3.82
C PRO A 57 -19.65 -0.42 -4.08
N ALA A 58 -20.19 0.22 -3.04
CA ALA A 58 -20.86 1.51 -3.18
C ALA A 58 -19.85 2.65 -3.44
N PHE A 59 -18.70 2.66 -2.76
CA PHE A 59 -17.65 3.67 -2.96
C PHE A 59 -16.97 3.51 -4.31
N LEU A 60 -16.66 2.28 -4.72
CA LEU A 60 -16.14 1.99 -6.05
C LEU A 60 -17.15 2.36 -7.11
N MET A 61 -18.44 2.07 -6.88
CA MET A 61 -19.56 2.47 -7.75
C MET A 61 -19.67 3.99 -7.86
N ILE A 62 -19.58 4.72 -6.75
CA ILE A 62 -19.61 6.19 -6.73
C ILE A 62 -18.40 6.76 -7.45
N GLN A 63 -17.20 6.23 -7.23
CA GLN A 63 -15.97 6.64 -7.91
C GLN A 63 -16.06 6.40 -9.42
N LEU A 64 -16.55 5.25 -9.85
CA LEU A 64 -16.71 4.90 -11.26
C LEU A 64 -17.81 5.73 -11.93
N LEU A 65 -18.93 5.97 -11.24
CA LEU A 65 -20.00 6.86 -11.70
C LEU A 65 -19.53 8.32 -11.77
N HIS A 66 -18.79 8.77 -10.76
CA HIS A 66 -18.23 10.13 -10.74
C HIS A 66 -17.24 10.34 -11.88
N LEU A 67 -16.35 9.37 -12.11
CA LEU A 67 -15.39 9.42 -13.21
C LEU A 67 -16.10 9.50 -14.58
N LYS A 68 -17.13 8.68 -14.79
CA LYS A 68 -17.91 8.66 -16.05
C LYS A 68 -18.75 9.92 -16.23
N CYS A 69 -19.36 10.45 -15.17
CA CYS A 69 -20.18 11.67 -15.23
C CYS A 69 -19.36 12.95 -15.42
N VAL A 70 -18.15 13.02 -14.86
CA VAL A 70 -17.32 14.23 -14.91
C VAL A 70 -16.45 14.29 -16.16
N THR A 71 -15.98 13.16 -16.67
CA THR A 71 -14.98 13.12 -17.75
C THR A 71 -15.52 12.63 -19.08
N GLY A 72 -16.69 12.00 -19.12
CA GLY A 72 -17.24 11.40 -20.35
C GLY A 72 -16.39 10.27 -20.94
N LYS A 73 -15.17 10.06 -20.42
CA LYS A 73 -14.23 9.01 -20.77
C LYS A 73 -13.55 8.50 -19.50
N SER A 74 -13.49 7.19 -19.33
CA SER A 74 -12.62 6.60 -18.31
C SER A 74 -11.15 6.84 -18.75
N HIS A 75 -10.42 7.65 -18.00
CA HIS A 75 -9.00 7.89 -18.24
C HIS A 75 -8.12 6.76 -17.69
N ASN A 76 -8.68 5.91 -16.86
CA ASN A 76 -7.97 4.78 -16.25
C ASN A 76 -8.54 3.48 -16.80
N ASP A 77 -7.68 2.68 -17.38
CA ASP A 77 -7.98 1.28 -17.67
C ASP A 77 -8.00 0.52 -16.32
N LEU A 78 -9.19 0.09 -15.90
CA LEU A 78 -9.36 -0.68 -14.67
C LEU A 78 -8.98 -2.15 -14.86
N MET A 79 -8.47 -2.53 -16.04
CA MET A 79 -8.02 -3.88 -16.37
C MET A 79 -9.08 -4.94 -16.03
N LEU A 80 -10.36 -4.63 -16.24
CA LEU A 80 -11.49 -5.50 -15.90
C LEU A 80 -11.57 -6.75 -16.79
N ASP A 81 -10.83 -6.77 -17.89
CA ASP A 81 -10.63 -7.94 -18.75
C ASP A 81 -9.95 -9.10 -18.00
N GLN A 82 -9.10 -8.82 -17.00
CA GLN A 82 -8.52 -9.83 -16.11
C GLN A 82 -9.60 -10.60 -15.31
N TRP A 83 -10.77 -9.99 -15.13
CA TRP A 83 -11.94 -10.59 -14.47
C TRP A 83 -12.95 -11.20 -15.46
N GLY A 84 -12.53 -11.39 -16.72
CA GLY A 84 -13.41 -11.89 -17.78
C GLY A 84 -14.44 -10.87 -18.27
N ILE A 85 -14.26 -9.58 -17.94
CA ILE A 85 -15.18 -8.50 -18.32
C ILE A 85 -14.59 -7.78 -19.52
N THR A 86 -14.91 -8.26 -20.72
CA THR A 86 -14.32 -7.75 -21.96
C THR A 86 -15.13 -6.66 -22.64
N LYS A 87 -16.44 -6.60 -22.39
CA LYS A 87 -17.35 -5.61 -23.01
C LYS A 87 -18.48 -5.21 -22.08
N ASP A 88 -18.88 -3.94 -22.16
CA ASP A 88 -20.11 -3.48 -21.57
C ASP A 88 -21.32 -4.15 -22.27
N PRO A 89 -22.18 -4.89 -21.55
CA PRO A 89 -23.32 -5.58 -22.16
C PRO A 89 -24.37 -4.62 -22.75
N PHE A 90 -24.33 -3.35 -22.41
CA PHE A 90 -25.29 -2.35 -22.88
C PHE A 90 -24.78 -1.49 -24.04
N THR A 91 -23.49 -1.21 -24.09
CA THR A 91 -22.91 -0.34 -25.13
C THR A 91 -22.06 -1.07 -26.14
N GLY A 92 -21.66 -2.31 -25.86
CA GLY A 92 -20.75 -3.10 -26.72
C GLY A 92 -19.30 -2.57 -26.78
N GLU A 93 -19.02 -1.45 -26.11
CA GLU A 93 -17.69 -0.88 -26.00
C GLU A 93 -16.86 -1.66 -24.95
N LYS A 94 -15.53 -1.46 -24.93
CA LYS A 94 -14.68 -2.01 -23.87
C LYS A 94 -15.25 -1.61 -22.51
N ALA A 95 -15.42 -2.59 -21.63
CA ALA A 95 -16.14 -2.43 -20.39
C ALA A 95 -15.52 -1.33 -19.53
N GLY A 96 -16.19 -0.18 -19.48
CA GLY A 96 -15.87 0.86 -18.50
C GLY A 96 -16.58 0.65 -17.16
N PHE A 97 -17.75 0.04 -17.18
CA PHE A 97 -18.57 -0.17 -15.98
C PHE A 97 -19.60 -1.28 -16.18
N ASN A 98 -19.43 -2.35 -15.42
CA ASN A 98 -20.40 -3.43 -15.33
C ASN A 98 -20.75 -3.67 -13.85
N PRO A 99 -21.97 -3.32 -13.38
CA PRO A 99 -22.34 -3.46 -11.98
C PRO A 99 -22.19 -4.90 -11.44
N LEU A 100 -22.55 -5.89 -12.25
CA LEU A 100 -22.46 -7.30 -11.84
C LEU A 100 -21.02 -7.74 -11.70
N ALA A 101 -20.14 -7.26 -12.52
CA ALA A 101 -18.73 -7.53 -12.47
C ALA A 101 -18.04 -6.83 -11.28
N CYS A 102 -18.40 -5.57 -11.03
CA CYS A 102 -17.96 -4.85 -9.84
C CYS A 102 -18.44 -5.56 -8.57
N LEU A 103 -19.67 -6.08 -8.56
CA LEU A 103 -20.16 -6.89 -7.45
C LEU A 103 -19.40 -8.21 -7.29
N LYS A 104 -19.11 -8.90 -8.38
CA LYS A 104 -18.28 -10.11 -8.39
C LYS A 104 -16.89 -9.84 -7.85
N MET A 105 -16.25 -8.77 -8.31
CA MET A 105 -14.92 -8.35 -7.84
C MET A 105 -14.96 -7.99 -6.35
N ALA A 106 -15.96 -7.23 -5.91
CA ALA A 106 -16.11 -6.83 -4.52
C ALA A 106 -16.38 -8.03 -3.56
N LEU A 107 -17.03 -9.08 -4.05
CA LEU A 107 -17.27 -10.32 -3.29
C LEU A 107 -16.09 -11.31 -3.39
N SER A 108 -15.16 -11.09 -4.31
CA SER A 108 -13.93 -11.87 -4.40
C SER A 108 -12.93 -11.40 -3.36
N MET A 109 -12.12 -12.30 -2.82
CA MET A 109 -10.95 -11.97 -2.01
C MET A 109 -9.66 -11.88 -2.86
N ASP A 110 -9.78 -12.04 -4.16
CA ASP A 110 -8.67 -12.02 -5.12
C ASP A 110 -8.58 -10.64 -5.79
N HIS A 111 -8.31 -9.62 -5.00
CA HIS A 111 -8.06 -8.25 -5.47
C HIS A 111 -7.26 -7.45 -4.43
N CYS A 112 -6.51 -6.44 -4.90
CA CYS A 112 -5.66 -5.62 -4.05
C CYS A 112 -6.41 -4.94 -2.87
N GLY A 113 -7.70 -4.64 -3.01
CA GLY A 113 -8.51 -4.08 -1.92
C GLY A 113 -8.60 -5.03 -0.72
N TYR A 114 -8.68 -6.34 -0.94
CA TYR A 114 -8.62 -7.33 0.13
C TYR A 114 -7.20 -7.44 0.71
N ASP A 115 -6.17 -7.50 -0.14
CA ASP A 115 -4.77 -7.61 0.30
C ASP A 115 -4.34 -6.43 1.17
N LEU A 116 -4.95 -5.26 0.94
CA LEU A 116 -4.70 -4.05 1.73
C LEU A 116 -5.46 -4.02 3.07
N THR A 117 -6.39 -4.94 3.32
CA THR A 117 -7.02 -5.07 4.64
C THR A 117 -6.02 -5.64 5.67
N VAL A 118 -6.30 -5.44 6.96
CA VAL A 118 -5.43 -5.96 8.03
C VAL A 118 -5.30 -7.49 7.96
N GLN A 119 -6.41 -8.21 7.74
CA GLN A 119 -6.40 -9.68 7.62
C GLN A 119 -5.81 -10.16 6.28
N GLY A 120 -6.03 -9.43 5.19
CA GLY A 120 -5.46 -9.75 3.88
C GLY A 120 -3.94 -9.62 3.90
N ALA A 121 -3.43 -8.52 4.44
CA ALA A 121 -1.99 -8.30 4.60
C ALA A 121 -1.35 -9.33 5.54
N GLU A 122 -2.02 -9.70 6.64
CA GLU A 122 -1.52 -10.76 7.53
C GLU A 122 -1.44 -12.11 6.80
N LYS A 123 -2.47 -12.46 6.02
CA LYS A 123 -2.47 -13.68 5.20
C LYS A 123 -1.33 -13.64 4.18
N LEU A 124 -1.15 -12.51 3.50
CA LEU A 124 -0.09 -12.32 2.52
C LEU A 124 1.30 -12.44 3.17
N ASN A 125 1.53 -11.80 4.32
CA ASN A 125 2.80 -11.86 5.05
C ASN A 125 3.17 -13.27 5.53
N LYS A 126 2.20 -14.15 5.80
CA LYS A 126 2.46 -15.55 6.11
C LYS A 126 2.99 -16.35 4.91
N MET A 127 2.66 -15.92 3.69
CA MET A 127 3.07 -16.60 2.45
C MET A 127 4.38 -16.03 1.89
N ILE A 128 4.58 -14.72 1.99
CA ILE A 128 5.77 -14.05 1.47
C ILE A 128 6.83 -13.88 2.55
N LYS A 129 8.11 -13.87 2.14
CA LYS A 129 9.24 -13.75 3.06
C LYS A 129 10.28 -12.78 2.53
N THR A 130 11.01 -12.17 3.44
CA THR A 130 12.17 -11.36 3.12
C THR A 130 13.25 -12.21 2.43
N VAL A 131 13.71 -11.77 1.27
CA VAL A 131 14.79 -12.43 0.50
C VAL A 131 16.11 -12.15 1.19
N LYS A 132 16.80 -13.19 1.64
CA LYS A 132 17.99 -13.07 2.49
C LYS A 132 19.19 -12.42 1.80
N SER A 133 19.23 -12.42 0.47
CA SER A 133 20.31 -11.80 -0.33
C SER A 133 20.02 -10.37 -0.76
N ALA A 134 18.82 -9.83 -0.53
CA ALA A 134 18.41 -8.49 -0.95
C ALA A 134 18.43 -7.48 0.20
N TYR A 135 18.69 -6.22 -0.11
CA TYR A 135 18.61 -5.11 0.83
C TYR A 135 17.21 -4.53 0.90
N TYR A 136 16.73 -4.17 2.09
CA TYR A 136 15.35 -3.70 2.29
C TYR A 136 15.34 -2.34 2.98
N PHE A 137 14.62 -1.39 2.38
CA PHE A 137 14.43 -0.05 2.93
C PHE A 137 12.95 0.29 2.96
N SER A 138 12.46 0.83 4.08
CA SER A 138 11.08 1.27 4.21
C SER A 138 11.01 2.74 4.62
N TYR A 139 10.39 3.55 3.78
CA TYR A 139 10.07 4.94 4.04
C TYR A 139 8.62 5.07 4.45
N SER A 140 8.36 5.90 5.43
CA SER A 140 7.02 6.15 5.98
C SER A 140 6.74 7.64 6.09
N ALA A 141 5.47 8.01 6.11
CA ALA A 141 5.00 9.37 6.29
C ALA A 141 3.98 9.47 7.43
N CYS A 142 3.79 10.67 7.95
CA CYS A 142 2.84 10.92 9.02
C CYS A 142 2.32 12.37 8.99
N ILE A 143 0.99 12.51 8.92
CA ILE A 143 0.29 13.80 8.99
C ILE A 143 -0.46 14.00 10.30
N THR A 144 -0.32 13.09 11.25
CA THR A 144 -1.01 13.15 12.54
C THR A 144 -0.08 13.55 13.66
N LYS A 145 -0.66 14.03 14.75
CA LYS A 145 0.00 14.31 16.03
C LYS A 145 -0.77 13.66 17.18
N ASP A 146 -0.15 13.58 18.34
CA ASP A 146 -0.80 13.09 19.54
C ASP A 146 -2.02 13.94 19.90
N GLY A 147 -3.10 13.27 20.21
CA GLY A 147 -4.34 13.83 20.66
C GLY A 147 -4.64 13.48 22.11
N ARG A 148 -5.90 13.56 22.51
CA ARG A 148 -6.34 13.23 23.87
C ARG A 148 -6.40 11.71 24.09
N ASN A 149 -6.10 11.26 25.29
CA ASN A 149 -6.25 9.86 25.74
C ASN A 149 -5.45 8.83 24.91
N GLY A 150 -4.39 9.26 24.24
CA GLY A 150 -3.55 8.40 23.39
C GLY A 150 -4.15 8.08 22.03
N TYR A 151 -5.19 8.81 21.61
CA TYR A 151 -5.62 8.84 20.20
C TYR A 151 -4.80 9.87 19.45
N THR A 152 -4.64 9.66 18.16
CA THR A 152 -4.01 10.66 17.29
C THR A 152 -5.08 11.56 16.66
N LYS A 153 -4.67 12.71 16.22
CA LYS A 153 -5.48 13.63 15.42
C LYS A 153 -4.67 14.19 14.27
N LEU A 154 -5.36 14.66 13.25
CA LEU A 154 -4.71 15.37 12.15
C LEU A 154 -3.88 16.55 12.72
N ASN A 155 -2.68 16.73 12.21
CA ASN A 155 -1.89 17.91 12.52
C ASN A 155 -2.29 19.06 11.58
N GLU A 156 -2.90 20.09 12.14
CA GLU A 156 -3.43 21.23 11.40
C GLU A 156 -2.33 22.08 10.74
N ASP A 157 -1.09 21.92 11.18
CA ASP A 157 0.08 22.61 10.59
C ASP A 157 0.49 22.00 9.24
N TYR A 158 -0.07 20.81 8.89
CA TYR A 158 0.22 20.12 7.65
C TYR A 158 -0.94 20.26 6.66
N ASP A 159 -0.61 20.54 5.41
CA ASP A 159 -1.60 20.72 4.34
C ASP A 159 -1.76 19.41 3.54
N ALA A 160 -2.36 18.43 4.16
CA ALA A 160 -2.62 17.16 3.52
C ALA A 160 -3.73 17.24 2.45
N PHE A 161 -3.69 16.35 1.49
CA PHE A 161 -4.71 16.20 0.46
C PHE A 161 -6.09 15.94 1.09
N LEU A 162 -7.12 16.63 0.59
CA LEU A 162 -8.46 16.63 1.20
C LEU A 162 -9.02 15.22 1.47
N PRO A 163 -8.96 14.24 0.56
CA PRO A 163 -9.39 12.88 0.84
C PRO A 163 -8.70 12.25 2.04
N PHE A 164 -7.41 12.55 2.25
CA PHE A 164 -6.62 12.03 3.38
C PHE A 164 -6.93 12.75 4.69
N LYS A 165 -7.32 14.03 4.63
CA LYS A 165 -7.90 14.72 5.78
C LYS A 165 -9.20 14.06 6.27
N LEU A 166 -9.96 13.42 5.37
CA LEU A 166 -11.20 12.72 5.69
C LEU A 166 -10.97 11.29 6.17
N SER A 167 -9.99 10.57 5.62
CA SER A 167 -9.70 9.18 5.98
C SER A 167 -8.81 9.03 7.21
N SER A 168 -7.89 9.95 7.45
CA SER A 168 -6.99 9.92 8.62
C SER A 168 -7.72 9.79 9.98
N PRO A 169 -8.82 10.52 10.25
CA PRO A 169 -9.59 10.33 11.47
C PRO A 169 -10.21 8.94 11.62
N LEU A 170 -10.53 8.25 10.51
CA LEU A 170 -11.08 6.88 10.55
C LEU A 170 -10.01 5.90 11.07
N ILE A 171 -8.75 6.08 10.68
CA ILE A 171 -7.64 5.28 11.20
C ILE A 171 -7.49 5.52 12.71
N SER A 172 -7.47 6.78 13.13
CA SER A 172 -7.39 7.12 14.56
C SER A 172 -8.56 6.57 15.36
N ALA A 173 -9.78 6.59 14.81
CA ALA A 173 -10.98 6.04 15.45
C ALA A 173 -10.97 4.51 15.52
N SER A 174 -10.18 3.83 14.70
CA SER A 174 -10.03 2.36 14.71
C SER A 174 -9.30 1.84 15.95
N VAL A 175 -8.60 2.71 16.65
CA VAL A 175 -7.82 2.36 17.87
C VAL A 175 -8.75 1.81 18.95
N ASN A 176 -8.30 0.75 19.61
CA ASN A 176 -9.04 -0.04 20.60
C ASN A 176 -10.25 -0.83 20.04
N MET A 177 -10.28 -1.06 18.72
CA MET A 177 -11.27 -1.90 18.07
C MET A 177 -10.64 -3.23 17.58
N PHE A 178 -11.48 -4.24 17.37
CA PHE A 178 -11.11 -5.44 16.64
C PHE A 178 -11.47 -5.25 15.17
N ILE A 179 -10.48 -5.29 14.28
CA ILE A 179 -10.65 -5.13 12.83
C ILE A 179 -9.91 -6.26 12.13
N GLY A 180 -10.59 -6.96 11.24
CA GLY A 180 -10.02 -8.11 10.53
C GLY A 180 -9.49 -9.20 11.48
N GLY A 181 -10.12 -9.38 12.64
CA GLY A 181 -9.69 -10.36 13.64
C GLY A 181 -8.51 -9.93 14.51
N LYS A 182 -7.98 -8.73 14.32
CA LYS A 182 -6.83 -8.18 15.06
C LYS A 182 -7.24 -7.02 15.96
N PHE A 183 -6.72 -6.99 17.17
CA PHE A 183 -6.88 -5.82 18.06
C PHE A 183 -5.99 -4.68 17.59
N ILE A 184 -6.58 -3.56 17.28
CA ILE A 184 -5.90 -2.34 16.83
C ILE A 184 -5.53 -1.50 18.05
N ASP A 185 -4.29 -1.60 18.47
CA ASP A 185 -3.77 -0.82 19.60
C ASP A 185 -3.46 0.64 19.23
N LYS A 186 -3.11 1.46 20.23
CA LYS A 186 -2.85 2.89 20.04
C LYS A 186 -1.73 3.22 19.04
N SER A 187 -0.80 2.32 18.83
CA SER A 187 0.31 2.53 17.88
C SER A 187 -0.13 2.56 16.42
N TRP A 188 -1.35 2.13 16.12
CA TRP A 188 -1.93 2.20 14.78
C TRP A 188 -2.54 3.57 14.45
N GLY A 189 -2.67 4.46 15.42
CA GLY A 189 -3.36 5.73 15.23
C GLY A 189 -2.59 6.74 14.35
N ALA A 190 -1.26 6.79 14.48
CA ALA A 190 -0.43 7.64 13.62
C ALA A 190 -0.50 7.16 12.17
N ASN A 191 -0.66 8.08 11.20
CA ASN A 191 -0.90 7.71 9.81
C ASN A 191 -0.57 8.84 8.84
N ASP A 192 -0.47 8.49 7.55
CA ASP A 192 -0.26 9.38 6.42
C ASP A 192 -1.56 9.78 5.68
N GLY A 193 -2.69 9.49 6.29
CA GLY A 193 -4.03 9.71 5.73
C GLY A 193 -4.71 8.44 5.24
N ILE A 194 -3.96 7.41 4.81
CA ILE A 194 -4.50 6.15 4.31
C ILE A 194 -3.81 4.92 4.90
N VAL A 195 -2.55 5.02 5.28
CA VAL A 195 -1.74 3.94 5.86
C VAL A 195 -1.36 4.28 7.29
N PRO A 196 -1.64 3.40 8.27
CA PRO A 196 -1.10 3.53 9.61
C PRO A 196 0.43 3.50 9.61
N LEU A 197 1.07 4.44 10.30
CA LEU A 197 2.53 4.53 10.37
C LEU A 197 3.16 3.20 10.78
N LYS A 198 2.61 2.54 11.81
CA LYS A 198 3.06 1.22 12.27
C LYS A 198 3.06 0.18 11.14
N SER A 199 2.07 0.25 10.23
CA SER A 199 1.95 -0.65 9.09
C SER A 199 2.99 -0.36 8.00
N ALA A 200 3.45 0.88 7.90
CA ALA A 200 4.39 1.29 6.86
C ALA A 200 5.87 1.03 7.20
N LEU A 201 6.18 0.72 8.46
CA LEU A 201 7.57 0.59 8.91
C LEU A 201 8.25 -0.68 8.36
N TYR A 202 7.62 -1.82 8.48
CA TYR A 202 8.11 -3.13 8.01
C TYR A 202 7.01 -4.18 8.13
N PRO A 203 7.09 -5.33 7.41
CA PRO A 203 6.20 -6.46 7.64
C PRO A 203 6.42 -7.02 9.05
N PHE A 204 5.34 -7.22 9.82
CA PHE A 204 5.46 -7.81 11.16
C PHE A 204 6.13 -9.20 11.09
N GLU A 205 6.88 -9.54 12.13
CA GLU A 205 7.64 -10.78 12.26
C GLU A 205 8.90 -10.88 11.37
N GLU A 206 9.18 -9.86 10.52
CA GLU A 206 10.45 -9.81 9.78
C GLU A 206 11.53 -9.04 10.57
N ASP A 207 12.79 -9.45 10.38
CA ASP A 207 13.94 -8.79 11.00
C ASP A 207 14.05 -7.34 10.54
N HIS A 208 14.14 -6.41 11.47
CA HIS A 208 14.21 -4.99 11.18
C HIS A 208 15.13 -4.23 12.14
N ILE A 209 15.70 -3.13 11.66
CA ILE A 209 16.49 -2.18 12.47
C ILE A 209 16.20 -0.75 12.00
N THR A 210 16.34 0.22 12.89
CA THR A 210 16.33 1.63 12.50
C THR A 210 17.58 1.94 11.69
N TYR A 211 17.41 2.61 10.55
CA TYR A 211 18.51 3.02 9.70
C TYR A 211 19.46 3.96 10.44
N ASP A 212 20.75 3.72 10.29
CA ASP A 212 21.84 4.51 10.85
C ASP A 212 22.96 4.55 9.82
N GLU A 213 23.27 5.74 9.30
CA GLU A 213 24.28 5.93 8.26
C GLU A 213 25.68 5.49 8.67
N ALA A 214 25.97 5.47 9.98
CA ALA A 214 27.27 5.06 10.50
C ALA A 214 27.46 3.53 10.55
N LYS A 215 26.40 2.76 10.27
CA LYS A 215 26.43 1.29 10.35
C LYS A 215 26.50 0.65 8.97
N VAL A 216 27.15 -0.50 8.92
CA VAL A 216 27.18 -1.33 7.73
C VAL A 216 25.78 -1.90 7.47
N ILE A 217 25.32 -1.75 6.23
CA ILE A 217 24.02 -2.30 5.78
C ILE A 217 24.24 -3.76 5.37
N ILE A 218 23.42 -4.66 5.91
CA ILE A 218 23.46 -6.10 5.61
C ILE A 218 22.17 -6.52 4.90
N PRO A 219 22.22 -7.48 3.96
CA PRO A 219 21.01 -7.97 3.28
C PRO A 219 20.12 -8.80 4.22
N GLY A 220 18.86 -8.96 3.82
CA GLY A 220 17.90 -9.80 4.54
C GLY A 220 17.28 -9.16 5.78
N VAL A 221 17.49 -7.87 6.00
CA VAL A 221 16.96 -7.09 7.13
C VAL A 221 16.26 -5.84 6.61
N TRP A 222 15.12 -5.47 7.20
CA TRP A 222 14.40 -4.25 6.90
C TRP A 222 15.02 -3.04 7.62
N TYR A 223 15.50 -2.07 6.86
CA TYR A 223 15.97 -0.79 7.37
C TYR A 223 14.83 0.19 7.40
N VAL A 224 14.39 0.52 8.61
CA VAL A 224 13.34 1.52 8.85
C VAL A 224 13.96 2.91 8.75
N MET A 225 13.67 3.59 7.66
CA MET A 225 14.14 4.95 7.39
C MET A 225 13.42 5.97 8.27
N PRO A 226 14.01 7.15 8.49
CA PRO A 226 13.34 8.23 9.22
C PRO A 226 11.96 8.54 8.63
N THR A 227 10.94 8.63 9.49
CA THR A 227 9.58 9.00 9.08
C THR A 227 9.55 10.45 8.59
N ILE A 228 8.91 10.70 7.46
CA ILE A 228 8.71 12.03 6.89
C ILE A 228 7.44 12.63 7.49
N TYR A 229 7.61 13.46 8.50
CA TYR A 229 6.50 14.16 9.14
C TYR A 229 6.04 15.33 8.27
N GLY A 230 4.74 15.47 8.09
CA GLY A 230 4.13 16.50 7.27
C GLY A 230 3.83 16.06 5.84
N ALA A 231 4.35 14.90 5.43
CA ALA A 231 3.99 14.27 4.17
C ALA A 231 2.77 13.38 4.33
N ASP A 232 1.84 13.46 3.39
CA ASP A 232 0.77 12.50 3.22
C ASP A 232 1.14 11.40 2.22
N HIS A 233 0.24 10.45 2.04
CA HIS A 233 0.48 9.30 1.16
C HIS A 233 0.74 9.68 -0.30
N TYR A 234 0.13 10.78 -0.78
CA TYR A 234 0.24 11.21 -2.17
C TYR A 234 1.48 12.05 -2.45
N ASP A 235 2.07 12.68 -1.44
CA ASP A 235 3.23 13.56 -1.59
C ASP A 235 4.42 12.85 -2.23
N PHE A 236 4.59 11.56 -1.98
CA PHE A 236 5.64 10.77 -2.63
C PHE A 236 5.47 10.62 -4.16
N CYS A 237 4.29 10.86 -4.68
CA CYS A 237 3.99 10.78 -6.12
C CYS A 237 3.79 12.16 -6.76
N ASN A 238 3.75 13.23 -5.97
CA ASN A 238 3.36 14.57 -6.40
C ASN A 238 4.50 15.57 -6.30
N ALA A 239 5.33 15.64 -7.35
CA ALA A 239 6.41 16.63 -7.44
C ALA A 239 5.94 18.11 -7.46
N ALA A 240 4.64 18.35 -7.60
CA ALA A 240 4.06 19.70 -7.59
C ALA A 240 3.71 20.16 -6.17
N ASP A 241 3.60 19.24 -5.21
CA ASP A 241 3.42 19.62 -3.80
C ASP A 241 4.79 19.88 -3.15
N GLU A 242 5.07 21.16 -2.94
CA GLU A 242 6.36 21.60 -2.40
C GLU A 242 6.44 21.49 -0.88
N LYS A 243 5.33 21.21 -0.19
CA LYS A 243 5.25 21.38 1.27
C LYS A 243 5.89 20.23 2.03
N ALA A 244 5.63 19.01 1.63
CA ALA A 244 6.14 17.81 2.31
C ALA A 244 7.66 17.67 2.25
N PHE A 245 8.27 18.11 1.14
CA PHE A 245 9.71 18.05 0.91
C PHE A 245 10.37 19.45 0.94
N GLY A 246 9.63 20.48 1.37
CA GLY A 246 10.11 21.86 1.45
C GLY A 246 10.24 22.58 0.11
N SER A 247 10.36 21.87 -0.99
CA SER A 247 10.42 22.40 -2.35
C SER A 247 10.31 21.26 -3.38
N ARG A 248 10.07 21.63 -4.65
CA ARG A 248 10.18 20.70 -5.77
C ARG A 248 11.56 20.06 -5.86
N GLN A 249 12.61 20.82 -5.57
CA GLN A 249 13.98 20.29 -5.55
C GLN A 249 14.15 19.28 -4.43
N GLY A 250 13.60 19.52 -3.24
CA GLY A 250 13.62 18.58 -2.12
C GLY A 250 12.95 17.22 -2.45
N PHE A 251 11.87 17.24 -3.23
CA PHE A 251 11.27 16.02 -3.77
C PHE A 251 12.27 15.25 -4.66
N PHE A 252 12.94 15.92 -5.59
CA PHE A 252 13.96 15.25 -6.43
C PHE A 252 15.18 14.81 -5.62
N ASP A 253 15.59 15.59 -4.63
CA ASP A 253 16.72 15.24 -3.76
C ASP A 253 16.42 13.99 -2.93
N PHE A 254 15.17 13.81 -2.48
CA PHE A 254 14.73 12.57 -1.83
C PHE A 254 14.99 11.35 -2.72
N TYR A 255 14.54 11.36 -3.97
CA TYR A 255 14.73 10.22 -4.89
C TYR A 255 16.18 10.06 -5.34
N MET A 256 16.93 11.15 -5.47
CA MET A 256 18.36 11.09 -5.76
C MET A 256 19.15 10.47 -4.61
N ASN A 257 18.83 10.80 -3.38
CA ASN A 257 19.48 10.22 -2.20
C ASN A 257 19.10 8.75 -2.03
N LEU A 258 17.84 8.41 -2.26
CA LEU A 258 17.38 7.02 -2.33
C LEU A 258 18.16 6.22 -3.38
N SER A 259 18.32 6.75 -4.58
CA SER A 259 19.07 6.09 -5.67
C SER A 259 20.53 5.90 -5.28
N LYS A 260 21.19 6.91 -4.69
CA LYS A 260 22.57 6.79 -4.18
C LYS A 260 22.69 5.71 -3.12
N LEU A 261 21.74 5.64 -2.16
CA LEU A 261 21.72 4.62 -1.13
C LEU A 261 21.65 3.22 -1.74
N ILE A 262 20.71 2.99 -2.66
CA ILE A 262 20.53 1.69 -3.33
C ILE A 262 21.79 1.29 -4.13
N CYS A 263 22.46 2.24 -4.75
CA CYS A 263 23.68 1.97 -5.51
C CYS A 263 24.95 1.79 -4.63
N SER A 264 24.87 2.14 -3.35
CA SER A 264 26.02 2.04 -2.43
C SER A 264 26.09 0.75 -1.63
N VAL A 265 25.05 -0.08 -1.66
CA VAL A 265 24.95 -1.35 -0.92
C VAL A 265 25.22 -2.57 -1.78
#